data_2477bd7567e36bd203ae3fb062ae277c
#
_entry.id   2477bd7567e36bd203ae3fb062ae277c
#
_cell.length_a   1.000
_cell.length_b   1.000
_cell.length_c   1.000
_cell.angle_alpha   90.00
_cell.angle_beta   90.00
_cell.angle_gamma   90.00
#
_symmetry.space_group_name_H-M   'P 1'
#
loop_
_entity.id
_entity.type
_entity.pdbx_description
1 polymer ?
#
loop_
_entity_poly.entity_id
_entity_poly.type
_entity_poly.pdbx_seq_one_letter_code
_entity_poly.pdbx_strand_id
1 'polypeptide(L)'
;GAPSDAFLWPEYLTTKQKGTYGYIMKLRPQGYHEFGQYLLARAKFKSFEAMVNAAMKICEGFKALHLSGLSYQDLNDGNFFIHPDTGDVLICDNDNVAPEGVSSGILGKARYMAPEVVTGKAMPSKQTDRYSLSVVLFLLFYANHPLEGARVLACPCMTEKYEKQFYGGEPIFIYDKVNANNRPVRGVHNNVLRRWNAFPAILRETFTQEFSCECLSDPNKRKLERQWQNVIQQIRDMLVVCPECKDETFVEDANTPKCMCCGKPFNIAGTLQINDRKVLLTPNTKVYVDMDNKPDIQVINVPGDRYPIQLRNITTNNGVVETPSGKIRSVEPNMSMPVKAGLKVNLTAAI
;
A
#
# COMPACT_ATOMS: atom_id res chain seq x y z
N GLY A 1 -16.83 -16.71 8.14
CA GLY A 1 -16.75 -16.04 6.83
C GLY A 1 -15.38 -15.42 6.61
N ALA A 2 -15.11 -14.87 5.43
CA ALA A 2 -13.89 -14.17 5.13
C ALA A 2 -13.67 -12.97 6.07
N PRO A 3 -12.42 -12.69 6.49
CA PRO A 3 -12.12 -11.53 7.33
C PRO A 3 -12.44 -10.19 6.65
N SER A 4 -12.25 -10.12 5.33
CA SER A 4 -12.64 -9.00 4.47
C SER A 4 -12.86 -9.48 3.03
N ASP A 5 -13.33 -8.60 2.16
CA ASP A 5 -13.52 -8.84 0.72
C ASP A 5 -12.20 -8.97 -0.06
N ALA A 6 -11.07 -8.61 0.56
CA ALA A 6 -9.75 -8.84 -0.02
C ALA A 6 -9.36 -10.32 -0.07
N PHE A 7 -9.97 -11.19 0.73
CA PHE A 7 -9.61 -12.61 0.77
C PHE A 7 -10.52 -13.46 -0.14
N LEU A 8 -9.92 -14.23 -1.01
CA LEU A 8 -10.59 -15.36 -1.66
C LEU A 8 -10.69 -16.50 -0.65
N TRP A 9 -11.84 -16.59 -0.01
CA TRP A 9 -12.08 -17.46 1.15
C TRP A 9 -12.96 -18.64 0.80
N PRO A 10 -12.75 -19.84 1.41
CA PRO A 10 -13.66 -20.96 1.27
C PRO A 10 -15.08 -20.59 1.72
N GLU A 11 -16.08 -20.82 0.84
CA GLU A 11 -17.49 -20.56 1.12
C GLU A 11 -18.24 -21.83 1.57
N TYR A 12 -17.85 -22.98 1.00
CA TYR A 12 -18.47 -24.26 1.29
C TYR A 12 -17.43 -25.36 1.42
N LEU A 13 -17.74 -26.35 2.26
CA LEU A 13 -16.99 -27.60 2.34
C LEU A 13 -17.72 -28.70 1.58
N THR A 14 -17.00 -29.56 0.88
CA THR A 14 -17.57 -30.76 0.26
C THR A 14 -17.85 -31.83 1.32
N THR A 15 -18.69 -32.81 0.97
CA THR A 15 -18.83 -34.01 1.81
C THR A 15 -17.50 -34.76 1.88
N LYS A 16 -17.21 -35.31 3.06
CA LYS A 16 -15.99 -36.06 3.31
C LYS A 16 -15.97 -37.35 2.51
N GLN A 17 -14.95 -37.56 1.66
CA GLN A 17 -14.74 -38.79 0.90
C GLN A 17 -13.35 -39.36 1.25
N LYS A 18 -13.31 -40.67 1.61
CA LYS A 18 -12.06 -41.36 1.99
C LYS A 18 -11.20 -40.62 3.03
N GLY A 19 -11.86 -39.94 3.98
CA GLY A 19 -11.15 -39.20 5.05
C GLY A 19 -10.77 -37.78 4.71
N THR A 20 -10.86 -37.32 3.46
CA THR A 20 -10.55 -35.96 2.99
C THR A 20 -11.81 -35.21 2.57
N TYR A 21 -11.77 -33.90 2.62
CA TYR A 21 -12.78 -32.99 2.09
C TYR A 21 -12.09 -31.89 1.28
N GLY A 22 -12.80 -31.35 0.30
CA GLY A 22 -12.42 -30.17 -0.44
C GLY A 22 -13.23 -28.96 0.00
N TYR A 23 -12.92 -27.83 -0.56
CA TYR A 23 -13.70 -26.61 -0.38
C TYR A 23 -14.06 -25.97 -1.73
N ILE A 24 -15.10 -25.17 -1.73
CA ILE A 24 -15.56 -24.40 -2.88
C ILE A 24 -15.39 -22.93 -2.52
N MET A 25 -14.80 -22.16 -3.40
CA MET A 25 -14.57 -20.73 -3.27
C MET A 25 -14.83 -20.02 -4.59
N LYS A 26 -14.96 -18.70 -4.56
CA LYS A 26 -15.10 -17.89 -5.78
C LYS A 26 -13.86 -18.03 -6.66
N LEU A 27 -14.10 -18.16 -7.97
CA LEU A 27 -13.01 -18.06 -8.93
C LEU A 27 -12.51 -16.62 -9.00
N ARG A 28 -11.19 -16.45 -9.06
CA ARG A 28 -10.58 -15.14 -9.28
C ARG A 28 -11.09 -14.51 -10.57
N PRO A 29 -11.59 -13.25 -10.54
CA PRO A 29 -12.02 -12.53 -11.74
C PRO A 29 -10.86 -12.33 -12.73
N GLN A 30 -11.19 -12.10 -13.99
CA GLN A 30 -10.21 -11.72 -14.99
C GLN A 30 -9.62 -10.32 -14.69
N GLY A 31 -8.41 -10.03 -15.23
CA GLY A 31 -7.74 -8.73 -15.10
C GLY A 31 -6.79 -8.62 -13.89
N TYR A 32 -6.81 -9.59 -12.96
CA TYR A 32 -5.85 -9.62 -11.86
C TYR A 32 -4.61 -10.41 -12.25
N HIS A 33 -3.45 -9.84 -11.94
CA HIS A 33 -2.15 -10.47 -12.15
C HIS A 33 -1.52 -10.85 -10.80
N GLU A 34 -0.85 -11.98 -10.74
CA GLU A 34 -0.05 -12.37 -9.57
C GLU A 34 1.02 -11.33 -9.28
N PHE A 35 1.25 -11.01 -8.02
CA PHE A 35 2.19 -9.96 -7.62
C PHE A 35 3.61 -10.21 -8.14
N GLY A 36 4.06 -11.46 -8.19
CA GLY A 36 5.34 -11.84 -8.79
C GLY A 36 5.52 -11.35 -10.23
N GLN A 37 4.44 -11.20 -11.01
CA GLN A 37 4.52 -10.67 -12.38
C GLN A 37 4.90 -9.18 -12.41
N TYR A 38 4.49 -8.40 -11.41
CA TYR A 38 4.91 -7.00 -11.27
C TYR A 38 6.40 -6.88 -10.90
N LEU A 39 6.90 -7.79 -10.06
CA LEU A 39 8.31 -7.83 -9.70
C LEU A 39 9.19 -8.20 -10.90
N LEU A 40 8.70 -9.06 -11.79
CA LEU A 40 9.35 -9.46 -13.03
C LEU A 40 9.09 -8.49 -14.21
N ALA A 41 8.41 -7.37 -13.97
CA ALA A 41 8.00 -6.39 -14.99
C ALA A 41 7.13 -6.98 -16.14
N ARG A 42 6.47 -8.13 -15.93
CA ARG A 42 5.51 -8.74 -16.85
C ARG A 42 4.12 -8.11 -16.73
N ALA A 43 3.79 -7.58 -15.56
CA ALA A 43 2.64 -6.70 -15.32
C ALA A 43 3.14 -5.34 -14.83
N LYS A 44 2.34 -4.29 -15.04
CA LYS A 44 2.68 -2.92 -14.60
C LYS A 44 1.42 -2.23 -14.09
N PHE A 45 1.54 -1.49 -13.00
CA PHE A 45 0.49 -0.57 -12.59
C PHE A 45 0.30 0.51 -13.66
N LYS A 46 -0.93 0.86 -13.97
CA LYS A 46 -1.25 1.95 -14.89
C LYS A 46 -0.98 3.32 -14.29
N SER A 47 -0.96 3.42 -12.96
CA SER A 47 -0.81 4.68 -12.23
C SER A 47 -0.14 4.46 -10.87
N PHE A 48 0.43 5.51 -10.29
CA PHE A 48 0.85 5.50 -8.89
C PHE A 48 -0.36 5.39 -7.95
N GLU A 49 -1.50 5.98 -8.33
CA GLU A 49 -2.76 5.81 -7.59
C GLU A 49 -3.11 4.32 -7.43
N ALA A 50 -3.07 3.53 -8.50
CA ALA A 50 -3.34 2.09 -8.42
C ALA A 50 -2.34 1.35 -7.52
N MET A 51 -1.06 1.73 -7.55
CA MET A 51 -0.04 1.14 -6.67
C MET A 51 -0.30 1.48 -5.19
N VAL A 52 -0.64 2.73 -4.89
CA VAL A 52 -0.94 3.19 -3.53
C VAL A 52 -2.24 2.54 -3.02
N ASN A 53 -3.23 2.39 -3.88
CA ASN A 53 -4.48 1.69 -3.57
C ASN A 53 -4.24 0.20 -3.26
N ALA A 54 -3.33 -0.46 -4.00
CA ALA A 54 -2.96 -1.84 -3.70
C ALA A 54 -2.32 -1.97 -2.32
N ALA A 55 -1.40 -1.07 -1.96
CA ALA A 55 -0.81 -1.02 -0.63
C ALA A 55 -1.88 -0.82 0.47
N MET A 56 -2.82 0.10 0.26
CA MET A 56 -3.92 0.36 1.19
C MET A 56 -4.80 -0.88 1.40
N LYS A 57 -5.20 -1.55 0.29
CA LYS A 57 -6.06 -2.74 0.33
C LYS A 57 -5.37 -3.91 1.03
N ILE A 58 -4.07 -4.13 0.80
CA ILE A 58 -3.28 -5.13 1.52
C ILE A 58 -3.31 -4.86 3.03
N CYS A 59 -3.02 -3.62 3.46
CA CYS A 59 -3.05 -3.26 4.87
C CYS A 59 -4.46 -3.40 5.49
N GLU A 60 -5.52 -3.04 4.76
CA GLU A 60 -6.90 -3.22 5.18
C GLU A 60 -7.23 -4.71 5.40
N GLY A 61 -6.86 -5.56 4.45
CA GLY A 61 -7.05 -7.00 4.54
C GLY A 61 -6.39 -7.60 5.78
N PHE A 62 -5.09 -7.32 5.98
CA PHE A 62 -4.35 -7.82 7.14
C PHE A 62 -4.84 -7.26 8.47
N LYS A 63 -5.26 -5.98 8.51
CA LYS A 63 -5.92 -5.41 9.68
C LYS A 63 -7.20 -6.18 10.03
N ALA A 64 -8.06 -6.47 9.06
CA ALA A 64 -9.28 -7.23 9.29
C ALA A 64 -9.00 -8.66 9.75
N LEU A 65 -8.01 -9.34 9.15
CA LEU A 65 -7.55 -10.67 9.55
C LEU A 65 -7.08 -10.69 11.01
N HIS A 66 -6.17 -9.79 11.37
CA HIS A 66 -5.61 -9.73 12.71
C HIS A 66 -6.63 -9.31 13.78
N LEU A 67 -7.59 -8.43 13.44
CA LEU A 67 -8.71 -8.09 14.32
C LEU A 67 -9.67 -9.27 14.53
N SER A 68 -9.79 -10.19 13.57
CA SER A 68 -10.56 -11.42 13.70
C SER A 68 -9.86 -12.49 14.56
N GLY A 69 -8.70 -12.19 15.15
CA GLY A 69 -7.97 -13.15 16.00
C GLY A 69 -7.12 -14.14 15.21
N LEU A 70 -6.91 -13.92 13.91
CA LEU A 70 -6.20 -14.81 13.00
C LEU A 70 -4.82 -14.28 12.64
N SER A 71 -3.88 -15.17 12.29
CA SER A 71 -2.61 -14.89 11.64
C SER A 71 -2.49 -15.65 10.32
N TYR A 72 -1.80 -15.06 9.33
CA TYR A 72 -1.73 -15.61 7.96
C TYR A 72 -0.65 -16.70 7.83
N GLN A 73 0.49 -16.49 8.43
CA GLN A 73 1.63 -17.40 8.62
C GLN A 73 2.48 -17.72 7.37
N ASP A 74 1.97 -17.58 6.15
CA ASP A 74 2.72 -17.83 4.91
C ASP A 74 2.55 -16.68 3.89
N LEU A 75 2.85 -15.46 4.31
CA LEU A 75 2.87 -14.31 3.40
C LEU A 75 4.01 -14.44 2.38
N ASN A 76 3.68 -14.36 1.10
CA ASN A 76 4.65 -14.29 0.02
C ASN A 76 4.02 -13.65 -1.24
N ASP A 77 4.83 -13.33 -2.26
CA ASP A 77 4.36 -12.66 -3.48
C ASP A 77 3.39 -13.47 -4.34
N GLY A 78 3.38 -14.81 -4.22
CA GLY A 78 2.43 -15.68 -4.92
C GLY A 78 1.00 -15.63 -4.38
N ASN A 79 0.80 -15.10 -3.17
CA ASN A 79 -0.49 -15.10 -2.49
C ASN A 79 -1.34 -13.87 -2.83
N PHE A 80 -0.80 -12.88 -3.56
CA PHE A 80 -1.50 -11.65 -3.92
C PHE A 80 -1.77 -11.59 -5.42
N PHE A 81 -2.99 -11.28 -5.77
CA PHE A 81 -3.41 -10.95 -7.13
C PHE A 81 -3.91 -9.52 -7.16
N ILE A 82 -3.35 -8.71 -8.06
CA ILE A 82 -3.56 -7.26 -8.09
C ILE A 82 -4.12 -6.85 -9.45
N HIS A 83 -5.14 -6.01 -9.44
CA HIS A 83 -5.68 -5.41 -10.67
C HIS A 83 -4.83 -4.18 -11.03
N PRO A 84 -4.23 -4.11 -12.24
CA PRO A 84 -3.26 -3.07 -12.60
C PRO A 84 -3.85 -1.66 -12.69
N ASP A 85 -5.14 -1.54 -13.01
CA ASP A 85 -5.79 -0.26 -13.24
C ASP A 85 -6.33 0.38 -11.95
N THR A 86 -6.83 -0.44 -11.03
CA THR A 86 -7.52 0.03 -9.82
C THR A 86 -6.67 -0.10 -8.57
N GLY A 87 -5.71 -1.03 -8.58
CA GLY A 87 -4.98 -1.43 -7.38
C GLY A 87 -5.82 -2.31 -6.44
N ASP A 88 -6.95 -2.85 -6.91
CA ASP A 88 -7.69 -3.82 -6.10
C ASP A 88 -6.90 -5.11 -5.92
N VAL A 89 -7.04 -5.73 -4.74
CA VAL A 89 -6.20 -6.87 -4.33
C VAL A 89 -7.09 -8.03 -3.87
N LEU A 90 -6.71 -9.22 -4.31
CA LEU A 90 -7.23 -10.49 -3.82
C LEU A 90 -6.10 -11.29 -3.18
N ILE A 91 -6.32 -11.73 -1.94
CA ILE A 91 -5.39 -12.54 -1.16
C ILE A 91 -5.88 -13.99 -1.20
N CYS A 92 -5.03 -14.88 -1.68
CA CYS A 92 -5.32 -16.29 -1.89
C CYS A 92 -4.44 -17.15 -0.98
N ASP A 93 -4.60 -18.49 -1.09
CA ASP A 93 -3.80 -19.46 -0.35
C ASP A 93 -3.90 -19.28 1.17
N ASN A 94 -5.16 -19.35 1.65
CA ASN A 94 -5.48 -19.11 3.05
C ASN A 94 -5.41 -20.39 3.91
N ASP A 95 -4.80 -21.46 3.39
CA ASP A 95 -4.78 -22.79 4.04
C ASP A 95 -3.95 -22.79 5.34
N ASN A 96 -3.03 -21.84 5.47
CA ASN A 96 -2.17 -21.67 6.63
C ASN A 96 -2.70 -20.67 7.66
N VAL A 97 -3.83 -20.03 7.38
CA VAL A 97 -4.45 -19.09 8.32
C VAL A 97 -4.93 -19.85 9.55
N ALA A 98 -4.46 -19.40 10.71
CA ALA A 98 -4.77 -20.04 11.99
C ALA A 98 -5.09 -19.01 13.07
N PRO A 99 -5.81 -19.42 14.13
CA PRO A 99 -5.95 -18.57 15.33
C PRO A 99 -4.59 -18.17 15.89
N GLU A 100 -4.52 -16.98 16.47
CA GLU A 100 -3.29 -16.50 17.14
C GLU A 100 -2.81 -17.49 18.17
N GLY A 101 -1.50 -17.80 18.14
CA GLY A 101 -0.87 -18.79 19.03
C GLY A 101 -0.99 -20.25 18.56
N VAL A 102 -1.68 -20.49 17.43
CA VAL A 102 -1.76 -21.82 16.80
C VAL A 102 -0.90 -21.81 15.53
N SER A 103 0.02 -22.74 15.40
CA SER A 103 0.81 -22.91 14.19
C SER A 103 0.21 -24.00 13.30
N SER A 104 0.15 -23.72 11.97
CA SER A 104 -0.20 -24.71 10.96
C SER A 104 0.91 -25.77 10.78
N GLY A 105 2.10 -25.55 11.35
CA GLY A 105 3.30 -26.36 11.13
C GLY A 105 4.07 -25.99 9.85
N ILE A 106 3.54 -25.09 9.03
CA ILE A 106 4.20 -24.53 7.85
C ILE A 106 4.84 -23.20 8.23
N LEU A 107 6.09 -23.01 7.88
CA LEU A 107 6.85 -21.80 8.24
C LEU A 107 6.87 -20.74 7.15
N GLY A 108 6.46 -21.08 5.93
CA GLY A 108 6.54 -20.20 4.78
C GLY A 108 7.93 -20.16 4.11
N LYS A 109 8.15 -19.18 3.25
CA LYS A 109 9.42 -18.97 2.55
C LYS A 109 10.34 -18.07 3.39
N ALA A 110 11.58 -18.51 3.68
CA ALA A 110 12.56 -17.78 4.51
C ALA A 110 12.71 -16.30 4.12
N ARG A 111 12.63 -16.00 2.83
CA ARG A 111 12.69 -14.64 2.28
C ARG A 111 11.62 -13.69 2.80
N TYR A 112 10.46 -14.21 3.21
CA TYR A 112 9.33 -13.41 3.74
C TYR A 112 9.16 -13.57 5.25
N MET A 113 9.77 -14.59 5.84
CA MET A 113 9.64 -14.90 7.26
C MET A 113 10.36 -13.86 8.13
N ALA A 114 9.79 -13.58 9.28
CA ALA A 114 10.43 -12.74 10.29
C ALA A 114 11.73 -13.41 10.81
N PRO A 115 12.77 -12.62 11.15
CA PRO A 115 14.08 -13.14 11.56
C PRO A 115 14.02 -14.18 12.69
N GLU A 116 13.14 -13.99 13.66
CA GLU A 116 12.96 -14.91 14.77
C GLU A 116 12.33 -16.25 14.34
N VAL A 117 11.51 -16.26 13.29
CA VAL A 117 10.96 -17.51 12.71
C VAL A 117 12.02 -18.23 11.91
N VAL A 118 12.78 -17.51 11.06
CA VAL A 118 13.90 -18.07 10.28
C VAL A 118 14.94 -18.73 11.18
N THR A 119 15.19 -18.17 12.36
CA THR A 119 16.15 -18.73 13.34
C THR A 119 15.53 -19.77 14.28
N GLY A 120 14.23 -20.05 14.16
CA GLY A 120 13.52 -21.02 15.02
C GLY A 120 13.31 -20.55 16.46
N LYS A 121 13.43 -19.25 16.72
CA LYS A 121 13.22 -18.65 18.06
C LYS A 121 11.76 -18.36 18.36
N ALA A 122 10.92 -18.25 17.34
CA ALA A 122 9.49 -18.02 17.45
C ALA A 122 8.72 -18.80 16.40
N MET A 123 7.44 -19.01 16.66
CA MET A 123 6.48 -19.53 15.69
C MET A 123 5.77 -18.38 14.97
N PRO A 124 5.18 -18.63 13.78
CA PRO A 124 4.36 -17.64 13.09
C PRO A 124 3.23 -17.08 13.97
N SER A 125 2.98 -15.78 13.84
CA SER A 125 2.04 -15.00 14.65
C SER A 125 1.66 -13.71 13.93
N LYS A 126 0.75 -12.91 14.48
CA LYS A 126 0.46 -11.55 13.96
C LYS A 126 1.69 -10.64 13.90
N GLN A 127 2.60 -10.76 14.88
CA GLN A 127 3.83 -9.96 14.89
C GLN A 127 4.76 -10.36 13.74
N THR A 128 4.84 -11.64 13.41
CA THR A 128 5.64 -12.11 12.29
C THR A 128 4.98 -11.75 10.95
N ASP A 129 3.65 -11.80 10.86
CA ASP A 129 2.90 -11.33 9.69
C ASP A 129 3.16 -9.83 9.42
N ARG A 130 3.30 -8.98 10.44
CA ARG A 130 3.64 -7.56 10.28
C ARG A 130 5.00 -7.35 9.64
N TYR A 131 5.99 -8.18 9.98
CA TYR A 131 7.27 -8.15 9.28
C TYR A 131 7.10 -8.54 7.81
N SER A 132 6.43 -9.64 7.54
CA SER A 132 6.19 -10.13 6.17
C SER A 132 5.38 -9.11 5.35
N LEU A 133 4.38 -8.46 5.97
CA LEU A 133 3.65 -7.35 5.37
C LEU A 133 4.57 -6.19 4.97
N SER A 134 5.51 -5.83 5.84
CA SER A 134 6.49 -4.77 5.55
C SER A 134 7.41 -5.14 4.39
N VAL A 135 7.80 -6.42 4.27
CA VAL A 135 8.54 -6.95 3.11
C VAL A 135 7.72 -6.84 1.83
N VAL A 136 6.45 -7.26 1.86
CA VAL A 136 5.53 -7.18 0.71
C VAL A 136 5.33 -5.73 0.27
N LEU A 137 5.10 -4.80 1.20
CA LEU A 137 4.96 -3.38 0.89
C LEU A 137 6.25 -2.79 0.30
N PHE A 138 7.41 -3.18 0.80
CA PHE A 138 8.69 -2.74 0.23
C PHE A 138 8.86 -3.24 -1.21
N LEU A 139 8.55 -4.52 -1.46
CA LEU A 139 8.56 -5.10 -2.81
C LEU A 139 7.59 -4.37 -3.74
N LEU A 140 6.40 -4.01 -3.27
CA LEU A 140 5.38 -3.30 -4.05
C LEU A 140 5.88 -1.93 -4.54
N PHE A 141 6.47 -1.13 -3.66
CA PHE A 141 6.95 0.21 -4.01
C PHE A 141 8.30 0.19 -4.75
N TYR A 142 9.22 -0.64 -4.34
CA TYR A 142 10.62 -0.58 -4.79
C TYR A 142 11.03 -1.69 -5.74
N ALA A 143 10.22 -2.74 -5.90
CA ALA A 143 10.52 -3.94 -6.73
C ALA A 143 11.92 -4.52 -6.44
N ASN A 144 12.28 -4.56 -5.16
CA ASN A 144 13.49 -5.13 -4.60
C ASN A 144 13.21 -5.61 -3.19
N HIS A 145 13.87 -6.66 -2.74
CA HIS A 145 13.73 -7.11 -1.36
C HIS A 145 14.51 -6.22 -0.39
N PRO A 146 13.98 -5.88 0.81
CA PRO A 146 14.63 -4.95 1.72
C PRO A 146 15.97 -5.42 2.28
N LEU A 147 16.21 -6.73 2.32
CA LEU A 147 17.47 -7.32 2.82
C LEU A 147 18.40 -7.83 1.71
N GLU A 148 18.01 -7.72 0.42
CA GLU A 148 18.80 -8.21 -0.71
C GLU A 148 19.57 -7.07 -1.39
N GLY A 149 20.81 -6.91 -0.98
CA GLY A 149 21.77 -5.96 -1.55
C GLY A 149 23.12 -6.64 -1.88
N ALA A 150 24.20 -5.92 -1.69
CA ALA A 150 25.55 -6.37 -2.03
C ALA A 150 25.97 -7.69 -1.33
N ARG A 151 25.56 -7.89 -0.07
CA ARG A 151 25.87 -9.13 0.68
C ARG A 151 25.24 -10.37 0.05
N VAL A 152 23.96 -10.26 -0.30
CA VAL A 152 23.22 -11.37 -0.92
C VAL A 152 23.74 -11.62 -2.34
N LEU A 153 24.03 -10.57 -3.08
CA LEU A 153 24.59 -10.66 -4.43
C LEU A 153 25.99 -11.35 -4.44
N ALA A 154 26.78 -11.12 -3.41
CA ALA A 154 28.11 -11.76 -3.28
C ALA A 154 28.03 -13.25 -2.91
N CYS A 155 26.84 -13.75 -2.54
CA CYS A 155 26.65 -15.17 -2.23
C CYS A 155 26.61 -16.00 -3.52
N PRO A 156 27.49 -17.00 -3.69
CA PRO A 156 27.54 -17.78 -4.92
C PRO A 156 26.31 -18.63 -5.17
N CYS A 157 25.67 -19.11 -4.10
CA CYS A 157 24.47 -19.94 -4.13
C CYS A 157 23.70 -19.76 -2.83
N MET A 158 22.41 -19.44 -2.91
CA MET A 158 21.54 -19.34 -1.76
C MET A 158 21.23 -20.74 -1.23
N THR A 159 21.82 -21.08 -0.10
CA THR A 159 21.57 -22.32 0.64
C THR A 159 20.78 -21.99 1.91
N GLU A 160 20.17 -23.01 2.55
CA GLU A 160 19.48 -22.86 3.83
C GLU A 160 20.33 -22.14 4.89
N LYS A 161 21.65 -22.41 4.92
CA LYS A 161 22.60 -21.73 5.82
C LYS A 161 22.66 -20.22 5.54
N TYR A 162 22.72 -19.82 4.28
CA TYR A 162 22.78 -18.42 3.89
C TYR A 162 21.43 -17.73 4.07
N GLU A 163 20.32 -18.42 3.80
CA GLU A 163 18.97 -17.92 4.13
C GLU A 163 18.83 -17.63 5.62
N LYS A 164 19.21 -18.60 6.47
CA LYS A 164 19.23 -18.40 7.94
C LYS A 164 20.13 -17.24 8.36
N GLN A 165 21.25 -17.03 7.70
CA GLN A 165 22.13 -15.92 7.99
C GLN A 165 21.54 -14.58 7.56
N PHE A 166 21.14 -14.44 6.28
CA PHE A 166 20.75 -13.15 5.70
C PHE A 166 19.35 -12.68 6.10
N TYR A 167 18.41 -13.62 6.28
CA TYR A 167 17.04 -13.29 6.67
C TYR A 167 16.77 -13.47 8.16
N GLY A 168 17.62 -14.21 8.88
CA GLY A 168 17.41 -14.55 10.29
C GLY A 168 18.47 -13.99 11.22
N GLY A 169 19.69 -14.53 11.16
CA GLY A 169 20.74 -14.26 12.16
C GLY A 169 21.39 -12.89 12.04
N GLU A 170 21.58 -12.40 10.80
CA GLU A 170 22.27 -11.15 10.50
C GLU A 170 21.53 -10.34 9.42
N PRO A 171 20.22 -10.04 9.57
CA PRO A 171 19.49 -9.27 8.60
C PRO A 171 20.01 -7.82 8.57
N ILE A 172 20.33 -7.30 7.38
CA ILE A 172 20.80 -5.92 7.20
C ILE A 172 19.96 -5.27 6.10
N PHE A 173 19.28 -4.18 6.44
CA PHE A 173 18.52 -3.40 5.48
C PHE A 173 19.43 -2.79 4.41
N ILE A 174 18.98 -2.80 3.15
CA ILE A 174 19.78 -2.26 2.04
C ILE A 174 20.06 -0.76 2.12
N TYR A 175 19.28 -0.02 2.93
CA TYR A 175 19.50 1.40 3.23
C TYR A 175 19.72 1.64 4.74
N ASP A 176 20.26 0.64 5.47
CA ASP A 176 20.56 0.79 6.88
C ASP A 176 21.46 2.01 7.13
N LYS A 177 21.14 2.82 8.15
CA LYS A 177 21.84 4.08 8.44
C LYS A 177 23.23 3.87 9.03
N VAL A 178 23.44 2.73 9.71
CA VAL A 178 24.67 2.42 10.45
C VAL A 178 25.54 1.45 9.65
N ASN A 179 24.94 0.40 9.10
CA ASN A 179 25.68 -0.66 8.39
C ASN A 179 25.48 -0.55 6.87
N ALA A 180 26.54 -0.08 6.18
CA ALA A 180 26.52 0.12 4.73
C ALA A 180 26.86 -1.15 3.90
N ASN A 181 27.15 -2.29 4.54
CA ASN A 181 27.68 -3.47 3.85
C ASN A 181 26.68 -4.15 2.91
N ASN A 182 25.39 -3.80 2.97
CA ASN A 182 24.35 -4.39 2.14
C ASN A 182 23.69 -3.38 1.17
N ARG A 183 24.41 -2.34 0.74
CA ARG A 183 23.87 -1.31 -0.18
C ARG A 183 23.41 -1.93 -1.52
N PRO A 184 22.41 -1.34 -2.17
CA PRO A 184 22.03 -1.73 -3.53
C PRO A 184 23.18 -1.55 -4.51
N VAL A 185 23.34 -2.48 -5.43
CA VAL A 185 24.42 -2.49 -6.43
C VAL A 185 23.89 -1.96 -7.76
N ARG A 186 24.59 -0.96 -8.33
CA ARG A 186 24.25 -0.42 -9.65
C ARG A 186 24.38 -1.52 -10.72
N GLY A 187 23.46 -1.53 -11.65
CA GLY A 187 23.37 -2.56 -12.70
C GLY A 187 22.50 -3.76 -12.32
N VAL A 188 22.42 -4.09 -11.03
CA VAL A 188 21.58 -5.18 -10.51
C VAL A 188 20.31 -4.66 -9.87
N HIS A 189 20.42 -3.81 -8.85
CA HIS A 189 19.30 -3.31 -8.06
C HIS A 189 18.75 -1.97 -8.62
N ASN A 190 18.64 -1.85 -9.95
CA ASN A 190 18.27 -0.60 -10.61
C ASN A 190 16.88 -0.10 -10.23
N ASN A 191 15.93 -0.98 -9.94
CA ASN A 191 14.58 -0.61 -9.56
C ASN A 191 14.57 0.22 -8.27
N VAL A 192 15.15 -0.31 -7.21
CA VAL A 192 15.19 0.40 -5.93
C VAL A 192 16.07 1.65 -6.00
N LEU A 193 17.18 1.64 -6.73
CA LEU A 193 18.04 2.81 -6.92
C LEU A 193 17.31 3.98 -7.60
N ARG A 194 16.45 3.69 -8.58
CA ARG A 194 15.64 4.71 -9.28
C ARG A 194 14.46 5.16 -8.45
N ARG A 195 13.78 4.22 -7.77
CA ARG A 195 12.52 4.48 -7.07
C ARG A 195 12.73 5.05 -5.67
N TRP A 196 13.88 4.83 -5.03
CA TRP A 196 14.13 5.24 -3.64
C TRP A 196 13.81 6.71 -3.38
N ASN A 197 14.27 7.60 -4.26
CA ASN A 197 14.01 9.03 -4.16
C ASN A 197 12.78 9.49 -4.96
N ALA A 198 12.09 8.61 -5.66
CA ALA A 198 10.88 8.94 -6.39
C ALA A 198 9.62 8.99 -5.49
N PHE A 199 9.65 8.25 -4.39
CA PHE A 199 8.57 8.29 -3.40
C PHE A 199 8.88 9.31 -2.29
N PRO A 200 7.84 9.85 -1.61
CA PRO A 200 7.99 10.81 -0.52
C PRO A 200 8.91 10.32 0.61
N ALA A 201 9.56 11.28 1.28
CA ALA A 201 10.52 11.00 2.35
C ALA A 201 9.91 10.18 3.48
N ILE A 202 8.65 10.44 3.83
CA ILE A 202 7.94 9.70 4.88
C ILE A 202 7.91 8.18 4.63
N LEU A 203 7.77 7.76 3.36
CA LEU A 203 7.78 6.34 3.03
C LEU A 203 9.17 5.72 3.23
N ARG A 204 10.22 6.42 2.78
CA ARG A 204 11.63 6.00 2.96
C ARG A 204 12.01 5.91 4.44
N GLU A 205 11.65 6.91 5.21
CA GLU A 205 11.90 6.98 6.65
C GLU A 205 11.17 5.85 7.38
N THR A 206 9.93 5.59 7.00
CA THR A 206 9.13 4.50 7.54
C THR A 206 9.79 3.14 7.31
N PHE A 207 10.22 2.84 6.09
CA PHE A 207 10.92 1.59 5.80
C PHE A 207 12.29 1.52 6.48
N THR A 208 13.01 2.65 6.57
CA THR A 208 14.29 2.69 7.29
C THR A 208 14.13 2.38 8.77
N GLN A 209 13.04 2.83 9.38
CA GLN A 209 12.70 2.49 10.76
C GLN A 209 12.27 1.03 10.90
N GLU A 210 11.38 0.57 10.00
CA GLU A 210 10.80 -0.78 10.06
C GLU A 210 11.83 -1.89 9.89
N PHE A 211 12.86 -1.65 9.07
CA PHE A 211 13.98 -2.57 8.87
C PHE A 211 15.26 -2.14 9.62
N SER A 212 15.15 -1.29 10.64
CA SER A 212 16.24 -1.00 11.56
C SER A 212 16.61 -2.23 12.41
N CYS A 213 17.83 -2.29 12.91
CA CYS A 213 18.27 -3.35 13.83
C CYS A 213 17.30 -3.52 15.01
N GLU A 214 16.73 -2.43 15.51
CA GLU A 214 15.77 -2.41 16.60
C GLU A 214 14.46 -3.14 16.24
N CYS A 215 13.83 -2.82 15.09
CA CYS A 215 12.59 -3.47 14.65
C CYS A 215 12.83 -4.91 14.15
N LEU A 216 14.01 -5.20 13.59
CA LEU A 216 14.38 -6.55 13.19
C LEU A 216 14.59 -7.48 14.39
N SER A 217 15.02 -6.95 15.54
CA SER A 217 15.27 -7.72 16.76
C SER A 217 14.10 -7.77 17.74
N ASP A 218 13.19 -6.79 17.72
CA ASP A 218 12.05 -6.69 18.62
C ASP A 218 10.73 -6.64 17.85
N PRO A 219 9.94 -7.74 17.81
CA PRO A 219 8.66 -7.81 17.12
C PRO A 219 7.62 -6.78 17.57
N ASN A 220 7.72 -6.27 18.81
CA ASN A 220 6.77 -5.31 19.36
C ASN A 220 6.95 -3.89 18.81
N LYS A 221 8.09 -3.61 18.14
CA LYS A 221 8.39 -2.30 17.53
C LYS A 221 7.93 -2.18 16.08
N ARG A 222 7.45 -3.27 15.49
CA ARG A 222 6.92 -3.30 14.12
C ARG A 222 5.62 -2.52 14.02
N LYS A 223 5.44 -1.84 12.90
CA LYS A 223 4.22 -1.05 12.65
C LYS A 223 2.99 -1.94 12.58
N LEU A 224 1.93 -1.45 13.20
CA LEU A 224 0.60 -1.99 13.03
C LEU A 224 0.07 -1.67 11.62
N GLU A 225 -0.87 -2.47 11.14
CA GLU A 225 -1.53 -2.29 9.85
C GLU A 225 -2.13 -0.89 9.72
N ARG A 226 -2.74 -0.36 10.80
CA ARG A 226 -3.29 0.99 10.83
C ARG A 226 -2.22 2.08 10.70
N GLN A 227 -1.03 1.85 11.26
CA GLN A 227 0.08 2.81 11.12
C GLN A 227 0.59 2.83 9.67
N TRP A 228 0.63 1.68 8.99
CA TRP A 228 0.91 1.61 7.56
C TRP A 228 -0.18 2.31 6.74
N GLN A 229 -1.46 2.09 7.03
CA GLN A 229 -2.56 2.81 6.38
C GLN A 229 -2.39 4.34 6.51
N ASN A 230 -1.98 4.85 7.68
CA ASN A 230 -1.73 6.27 7.88
C ASN A 230 -0.59 6.80 6.98
N VAL A 231 0.52 6.07 6.86
CA VAL A 231 1.63 6.44 5.97
C VAL A 231 1.19 6.41 4.50
N ILE A 232 0.50 5.35 4.08
CA ILE A 232 -0.01 5.20 2.71
C ILE A 232 -1.00 6.32 2.38
N GLN A 233 -1.87 6.69 3.32
CA GLN A 233 -2.80 7.82 3.14
C GLN A 233 -2.04 9.15 2.97
N GLN A 234 -1.00 9.40 3.75
CA GLN A 234 -0.21 10.61 3.61
C GLN A 234 0.47 10.71 2.24
N ILE A 235 1.04 9.62 1.73
CA ILE A 235 1.62 9.64 0.37
C ILE A 235 0.55 9.79 -0.71
N ARG A 236 -0.66 9.24 -0.50
CA ARG A 236 -1.81 9.41 -1.40
C ARG A 236 -2.27 10.87 -1.44
N ASP A 237 -2.26 11.57 -0.30
CA ASP A 237 -2.62 12.99 -0.22
C ASP A 237 -1.59 13.92 -0.92
N MET A 238 -0.35 13.44 -1.11
CA MET A 238 0.71 14.13 -1.86
C MET A 238 0.69 13.81 -3.35
N LEU A 239 -0.11 12.82 -3.77
CA LEU A 239 -0.20 12.39 -5.16
C LEU A 239 -1.13 13.31 -5.95
N VAL A 240 -0.61 13.98 -6.96
CA VAL A 240 -1.35 14.89 -7.81
C VAL A 240 -1.09 14.59 -9.29
N VAL A 241 -1.98 15.06 -10.17
CA VAL A 241 -1.80 14.99 -11.61
C VAL A 241 -1.11 16.27 -12.09
N CYS A 242 0.02 16.14 -12.78
CA CYS A 242 0.73 17.28 -13.35
C CYS A 242 -0.13 17.97 -14.40
N PRO A 243 -0.39 19.28 -14.32
CA PRO A 243 -1.20 20.00 -15.30
C PRO A 243 -0.54 20.07 -16.69
N GLU A 244 0.79 19.87 -16.78
CA GLU A 244 1.58 19.96 -18.01
C GLU A 244 1.58 18.64 -18.80
N CYS A 245 2.15 17.57 -18.23
CA CYS A 245 2.28 16.28 -18.90
C CYS A 245 1.13 15.30 -18.64
N LYS A 246 0.25 15.60 -17.70
CA LYS A 246 -0.89 14.78 -17.26
C LYS A 246 -0.50 13.48 -16.53
N ASP A 247 0.79 13.27 -16.25
CA ASP A 247 1.26 12.16 -15.44
C ASP A 247 1.11 12.47 -13.95
N GLU A 248 1.04 11.42 -13.15
CA GLU A 248 1.01 11.52 -11.69
C GLU A 248 2.38 11.87 -11.12
N THR A 249 2.39 12.65 -10.07
CA THR A 249 3.61 13.04 -9.35
C THR A 249 3.33 13.24 -7.88
N PHE A 250 4.33 12.92 -7.03
CA PHE A 250 4.28 13.23 -5.61
C PHE A 250 4.83 14.63 -5.36
N VAL A 251 4.14 15.41 -4.54
CA VAL A 251 4.52 16.77 -4.13
C VAL A 251 4.62 16.83 -2.62
N GLU A 252 5.84 16.95 -2.11
CA GLU A 252 6.10 17.10 -0.65
C GLU A 252 6.04 18.56 -0.21
N ASP A 253 6.49 19.50 -1.06
CA ASP A 253 6.42 20.93 -0.81
C ASP A 253 5.45 21.61 -1.79
N ALA A 254 4.32 22.06 -1.27
CA ALA A 254 3.30 22.74 -2.05
C ALA A 254 3.74 24.14 -2.56
N ASN A 255 4.80 24.72 -2.03
CA ASN A 255 5.31 26.03 -2.45
C ASN A 255 6.21 25.92 -3.69
N THR A 256 6.86 24.77 -3.88
CA THR A 256 7.78 24.53 -5.00
C THR A 256 7.46 23.22 -5.73
N PRO A 257 6.20 23.02 -6.19
CA PRO A 257 5.81 21.78 -6.82
C PRO A 257 6.50 21.60 -8.17
N LYS A 258 7.11 20.43 -8.36
CA LYS A 258 7.81 20.06 -9.57
C LYS A 258 7.43 18.65 -9.98
N CYS A 259 7.10 18.46 -11.25
CA CYS A 259 6.76 17.15 -11.78
C CYS A 259 8.00 16.24 -11.85
N MET A 260 7.90 15.05 -11.30
CA MET A 260 8.96 14.04 -11.36
C MET A 260 9.12 13.44 -12.78
N CYS A 261 8.10 13.51 -13.62
CA CYS A 261 8.10 12.98 -14.97
C CYS A 261 8.67 13.99 -15.98
N CYS A 262 8.03 15.15 -16.15
CA CYS A 262 8.47 16.16 -17.14
C CYS A 262 9.47 17.19 -16.59
N GLY A 263 9.73 17.22 -15.30
CA GLY A 263 10.65 18.15 -14.64
C GLY A 263 10.18 19.59 -14.57
N LYS A 264 8.98 19.92 -15.08
CA LYS A 264 8.46 21.30 -15.05
C LYS A 264 7.87 21.65 -13.69
N PRO A 265 8.05 22.90 -13.22
CA PRO A 265 7.29 23.43 -12.09
C PRO A 265 5.83 23.65 -12.51
N PHE A 266 4.92 23.61 -11.56
CA PHE A 266 3.49 23.89 -11.76
C PHE A 266 2.89 24.49 -10.51
N ASN A 267 1.64 24.95 -10.57
CA ASN A 267 0.94 25.54 -9.44
C ASN A 267 -0.06 24.54 -8.85
N ILE A 268 -0.13 24.49 -7.53
CA ILE A 268 -1.21 23.84 -6.79
C ILE A 268 -2.43 24.76 -6.84
N ALA A 269 -3.57 24.23 -7.27
CA ALA A 269 -4.80 25.00 -7.42
C ALA A 269 -5.44 25.36 -6.07
N GLY A 270 -5.13 24.60 -5.03
CA GLY A 270 -5.61 24.79 -3.69
C GLY A 270 -5.25 23.63 -2.80
N THR A 271 -5.69 23.69 -1.54
CA THR A 271 -5.53 22.60 -0.57
C THR A 271 -6.86 22.34 0.13
N LEU A 272 -7.14 21.08 0.37
CA LEU A 272 -8.29 20.64 1.16
C LEU A 272 -7.79 20.10 2.50
N GLN A 273 -8.35 20.62 3.60
CA GLN A 273 -8.09 20.09 4.94
C GLN A 273 -9.12 19.01 5.26
N ILE A 274 -8.66 17.82 5.56
CA ILE A 274 -9.48 16.69 5.99
C ILE A 274 -8.96 16.24 7.36
N ASN A 275 -9.66 16.62 8.41
CA ASN A 275 -9.19 16.46 9.80
C ASN A 275 -7.78 17.05 9.97
N ASP A 276 -6.79 16.25 10.27
CA ASP A 276 -5.36 16.60 10.42
C ASP A 276 -4.55 16.48 9.12
N ARG A 277 -5.14 15.98 8.02
CA ARG A 277 -4.51 15.77 6.72
C ARG A 277 -4.69 16.98 5.80
N LYS A 278 -3.70 17.26 4.98
CA LYS A 278 -3.73 18.30 3.95
C LYS A 278 -3.57 17.66 2.57
N VAL A 279 -4.60 17.74 1.76
CA VAL A 279 -4.64 17.18 0.40
C VAL A 279 -4.41 18.29 -0.61
N LEU A 280 -3.48 18.07 -1.54
CA LEU A 280 -3.15 19.01 -2.60
C LEU A 280 -4.12 18.85 -3.78
N LEU A 281 -4.55 19.97 -4.37
CA LEU A 281 -5.52 19.98 -5.44
C LEU A 281 -4.87 20.44 -6.76
N THR A 282 -4.88 19.55 -7.76
CA THR A 282 -4.63 19.89 -9.17
C THR A 282 -5.71 19.26 -10.04
N PRO A 283 -5.97 19.76 -11.25
CA PRO A 283 -6.95 19.16 -12.15
C PRO A 283 -6.71 17.64 -12.36
N ASN A 284 -7.77 16.88 -12.32
CA ASN A 284 -7.84 15.41 -12.40
C ASN A 284 -7.37 14.63 -11.15
N THR A 285 -6.86 15.30 -10.13
CA THR A 285 -6.56 14.65 -8.84
C THR A 285 -7.84 14.13 -8.20
N LYS A 286 -7.78 12.93 -7.64
CA LYS A 286 -8.83 12.34 -6.81
C LYS A 286 -8.52 12.53 -5.34
N VAL A 287 -9.55 12.75 -4.54
CA VAL A 287 -9.44 12.93 -3.09
C VAL A 287 -10.19 11.80 -2.40
N TYR A 288 -9.56 11.22 -1.41
CA TYR A 288 -10.09 10.13 -0.59
C TYR A 288 -10.30 10.67 0.83
N VAL A 289 -11.55 10.77 1.25
CA VAL A 289 -11.90 11.22 2.61
C VAL A 289 -11.54 10.13 3.60
N ASP A 290 -11.97 8.91 3.31
CA ASP A 290 -11.67 7.72 4.11
C ASP A 290 -10.41 6.98 3.64
N MET A 291 -9.97 6.02 4.45
CA MET A 291 -8.79 5.17 4.14
C MET A 291 -9.17 3.93 3.33
N ASP A 292 -10.23 4.02 2.54
CA ASP A 292 -10.60 3.01 1.57
C ASP A 292 -10.06 3.34 0.16
N ASN A 293 -10.41 2.53 -0.83
CA ASN A 293 -10.00 2.73 -2.22
C ASN A 293 -11.10 3.35 -3.08
N LYS A 294 -12.07 4.03 -2.45
CA LYS A 294 -13.15 4.74 -3.13
C LYS A 294 -12.91 6.24 -3.04
N PRO A 295 -12.55 6.91 -4.14
CA PRO A 295 -12.39 8.36 -4.11
C PRO A 295 -13.76 9.03 -3.99
N ASP A 296 -13.81 10.11 -3.20
CA ASP A 296 -15.02 10.86 -2.91
C ASP A 296 -15.17 12.10 -3.77
N ILE A 297 -14.04 12.71 -4.13
CA ILE A 297 -13.99 13.94 -4.88
C ILE A 297 -13.03 13.79 -6.06
N GLN A 298 -13.41 14.34 -7.20
CA GLN A 298 -12.51 14.58 -8.32
C GLN A 298 -12.32 16.08 -8.53
N VAL A 299 -11.08 16.52 -8.62
CA VAL A 299 -10.76 17.90 -9.01
C VAL A 299 -10.88 18.03 -10.51
N ILE A 300 -11.76 18.92 -10.98
CA ILE A 300 -11.99 19.16 -12.40
C ILE A 300 -11.60 20.58 -12.81
N ASN A 301 -11.26 20.76 -14.08
CA ASN A 301 -11.07 22.08 -14.70
C ASN A 301 -12.23 22.35 -15.66
N VAL A 302 -12.94 23.46 -15.46
CA VAL A 302 -14.06 23.93 -16.30
C VAL A 302 -13.63 25.22 -16.99
N PRO A 303 -13.05 25.13 -18.20
CA PRO A 303 -12.57 26.30 -18.95
C PRO A 303 -13.69 27.30 -19.20
N GLY A 304 -13.41 28.59 -19.00
CA GLY A 304 -14.40 29.67 -19.20
C GLY A 304 -15.28 29.97 -18.01
N ASP A 305 -15.28 29.13 -16.98
CA ASP A 305 -15.96 29.47 -15.71
C ASP A 305 -15.15 30.54 -14.94
N ARG A 306 -15.86 31.36 -14.18
CA ARG A 306 -15.25 32.34 -13.24
C ARG A 306 -14.31 31.67 -12.22
N TYR A 307 -14.62 30.44 -11.86
CA TYR A 307 -13.85 29.58 -10.95
C TYR A 307 -13.55 28.25 -11.66
N PRO A 308 -12.47 28.20 -12.48
CA PRO A 308 -12.23 27.07 -13.37
C PRO A 308 -11.92 25.77 -12.63
N ILE A 309 -11.34 25.86 -11.43
CA ILE A 309 -11.07 24.67 -10.61
C ILE A 309 -12.26 24.40 -9.71
N GLN A 310 -12.81 23.20 -9.86
CA GLN A 310 -13.99 22.76 -9.13
C GLN A 310 -13.78 21.38 -8.51
N LEU A 311 -14.49 21.10 -7.42
CA LEU A 311 -14.59 19.81 -6.77
C LEU A 311 -15.86 19.12 -7.22
N ARG A 312 -15.77 17.96 -7.86
CA ARG A 312 -16.92 17.13 -8.25
C ARG A 312 -17.14 16.05 -7.21
N ASN A 313 -18.36 15.95 -6.68
CA ASN A 313 -18.79 14.82 -5.88
C ASN A 313 -18.88 13.57 -6.77
N ILE A 314 -18.05 12.57 -6.53
CA ILE A 314 -18.06 11.30 -7.27
C ILE A 314 -18.55 10.12 -6.42
N THR A 315 -19.09 10.41 -5.23
CA THR A 315 -19.79 9.43 -4.41
C THR A 315 -21.21 9.15 -4.96
N THR A 316 -21.87 8.16 -4.41
CA THR A 316 -23.27 7.85 -4.68
C THR A 316 -24.24 8.61 -3.78
N ASN A 317 -23.73 9.38 -2.81
CA ASN A 317 -24.51 10.06 -1.78
C ASN A 317 -24.54 11.58 -2.03
N ASN A 318 -25.61 12.20 -1.57
CA ASN A 318 -25.68 13.66 -1.52
C ASN A 318 -24.69 14.18 -0.47
N GLY A 319 -23.90 15.17 -0.86
CA GLY A 319 -23.04 15.91 0.06
C GLY A 319 -23.67 17.25 0.45
N VAL A 320 -23.09 17.89 1.44
CA VAL A 320 -23.46 19.23 1.89
C VAL A 320 -22.24 20.15 1.83
N VAL A 321 -22.43 21.35 1.33
CA VAL A 321 -21.41 22.39 1.27
C VAL A 321 -21.87 23.61 2.03
N GLU A 322 -21.04 24.07 2.96
CA GLU A 322 -21.18 25.35 3.64
C GLU A 322 -20.24 26.38 3.00
N THR A 323 -20.81 27.46 2.49
CA THR A 323 -20.02 28.57 1.93
C THR A 323 -19.38 29.41 3.04
N PRO A 324 -18.34 30.24 2.75
CA PRO A 324 -17.76 31.14 3.74
C PRO A 324 -18.74 32.12 4.37
N SER A 325 -19.86 32.39 3.72
CA SER A 325 -20.97 33.20 4.24
C SER A 325 -22.01 32.42 5.08
N GLY A 326 -21.73 31.14 5.39
CA GLY A 326 -22.63 30.28 6.17
C GLY A 326 -23.83 29.70 5.39
N LYS A 327 -23.90 29.94 4.08
CA LYS A 327 -24.97 29.38 3.25
C LYS A 327 -24.73 27.90 2.98
N ILE A 328 -25.67 27.04 3.35
CA ILE A 328 -25.63 25.60 3.12
C ILE A 328 -26.28 25.26 1.78
N ARG A 329 -25.70 24.35 1.04
CA ARG A 329 -26.22 23.81 -0.24
C ARG A 329 -25.98 22.30 -0.31
N SER A 330 -26.94 21.58 -0.87
CA SER A 330 -26.75 20.18 -1.26
C SER A 330 -25.90 20.08 -2.52
N VAL A 331 -25.07 19.05 -2.58
CA VAL A 331 -24.24 18.70 -3.76
C VAL A 331 -24.52 17.24 -4.10
N GLU A 332 -25.37 17.04 -5.07
CA GLU A 332 -25.74 15.71 -5.54
C GLU A 332 -24.55 14.96 -6.20
N PRO A 333 -24.64 13.64 -6.36
CA PRO A 333 -23.67 12.88 -7.15
C PRO A 333 -23.44 13.52 -8.54
N ASN A 334 -22.18 13.59 -8.95
CA ASN A 334 -21.68 14.23 -10.17
C ASN A 334 -21.82 15.76 -10.26
N MET A 335 -22.44 16.41 -9.28
CA MET A 335 -22.42 17.88 -9.20
C MET A 335 -21.05 18.40 -8.78
N SER A 336 -20.71 19.59 -9.22
CA SER A 336 -19.44 20.25 -8.90
C SER A 336 -19.66 21.57 -8.15
N MET A 337 -18.65 21.93 -7.38
CA MET A 337 -18.60 23.17 -6.61
C MET A 337 -17.25 23.87 -6.82
N PRO A 338 -17.21 25.21 -6.92
CA PRO A 338 -15.96 25.93 -7.11
C PRO A 338 -15.05 25.85 -5.89
N VAL A 339 -13.74 25.70 -6.11
CA VAL A 339 -12.73 25.80 -5.04
C VAL A 339 -12.66 27.24 -4.56
N LYS A 340 -12.99 27.47 -3.30
CA LYS A 340 -12.95 28.77 -2.63
C LYS A 340 -12.38 28.61 -1.23
N ALA A 341 -11.58 29.58 -0.79
CA ALA A 341 -11.09 29.62 0.59
C ALA A 341 -12.27 29.65 1.58
N GLY A 342 -12.18 28.83 2.63
CA GLY A 342 -13.22 28.73 3.66
C GLY A 342 -14.46 27.92 3.26
N LEU A 343 -14.46 27.26 2.09
CA LEU A 343 -15.49 26.30 1.74
C LEU A 343 -15.37 25.05 2.62
N LYS A 344 -16.45 24.63 3.27
CA LYS A 344 -16.51 23.35 3.99
C LYS A 344 -17.36 22.37 3.22
N VAL A 345 -16.86 21.14 3.08
CA VAL A 345 -17.52 20.06 2.34
C VAL A 345 -17.74 18.87 3.26
N ASN A 346 -18.95 18.37 3.33
CA ASN A 346 -19.32 17.14 4.02
C ASN A 346 -20.02 16.21 3.01
N LEU A 347 -19.40 15.09 2.68
CA LEU A 347 -19.90 14.08 1.74
C LEU A 347 -20.49 12.85 2.45
N THR A 348 -20.36 12.78 3.77
CA THR A 348 -20.86 11.66 4.58
C THR A 348 -22.17 11.98 5.30
N ALA A 349 -22.67 13.20 5.16
CA ALA A 349 -23.92 13.60 5.81
C ALA A 349 -25.11 12.85 5.16
N ALA A 350 -25.64 11.86 5.88
CA ALA A 350 -27.04 11.49 5.70
C ALA A 350 -27.89 12.73 6.08
N ILE A 351 -28.73 13.22 5.17
CA ILE A 351 -29.73 14.25 5.44
C ILE A 351 -30.82 13.62 6.28
#